data_dfb69cc89fcc29e00a52b3268328cca6
#
_entry.id   dfb69cc89fcc29e00a52b3268328cca6
#
_cell.length_a   1.000
_cell.length_b   1.000
_cell.length_c   1.000
_cell.angle_alpha   90.00
_cell.angle_beta   90.00
_cell.angle_gamma   90.00
#
_symmetry.space_group_name_H-M   'P 1'
#
loop_
_entity.id
_entity.type
_entity.pdbx_description
1 polymer ?
#
loop_
_entity_poly.entity_id
_entity_poly.type
_entity_poly.pdbx_seq_one_letter_code
_entity_poly.pdbx_strand_id
1 'polypeptide(L)'
;MYGALAKTDPKAMEIMKKEVIRIRNGVELIPSENFVSKAVLQAMATVFTNKYSEGYPGKRYYGGNEFIDMVENLAIERAKKLFGAEHVNVQPYSGSPANMAVYLALLDFEDKFLGFDLCCGGHLTHGSPVNFSGRWYRVVAYAVDKETELIDMDEVRKIALREKPKLIQSGFTAYPRTLNFKAFQEIADEVGAYHFSDISHIAGLCASGVHPNPVPFADVVTTTTHKTLRGPRGAMIMCRREDKYKEKYHPKWKKNLAGMIDFNVFPGIQGGPHDHITLAKAVAFHEDLQPEFKDYSRQIVKNARAMAEGLMSHDIKLFTNGTDNHLMLIDLTKKNLTGKGKEVQNALEEAGIFVNKNTIPFEPSSPFYPSGIRLGTPAITSRGMKESDMEVIAKGIATVIDDYKNKTTLEKVRLDILELCKQFPLYPDF
;
A
#
# COMPACT_ATOMS: atom_id res chain seq x y z
N MET A 1 -25.34 -10.90 -10.72
CA MET A 1 -24.37 -10.04 -11.43
C MET A 1 -23.67 -10.77 -12.59
N TYR A 2 -23.34 -12.06 -12.51
CA TYR A 2 -22.48 -12.77 -13.46
C TYR A 2 -23.18 -13.72 -14.46
N GLY A 3 -24.51 -13.55 -14.70
CA GLY A 3 -25.27 -14.44 -15.61
C GLY A 3 -24.76 -14.45 -17.07
N ALA A 4 -24.35 -13.29 -17.58
CA ALA A 4 -23.77 -13.20 -18.92
C ALA A 4 -22.40 -13.91 -18.99
N LEU A 5 -21.52 -13.71 -17.98
CA LEU A 5 -20.24 -14.39 -17.90
C LEU A 5 -20.41 -15.92 -17.84
N ALA A 6 -21.31 -16.40 -17.00
CA ALA A 6 -21.58 -17.83 -16.86
C ALA A 6 -22.07 -18.46 -18.18
N LYS A 7 -22.83 -17.70 -18.98
CA LYS A 7 -23.33 -18.17 -20.30
C LYS A 7 -22.24 -18.10 -21.37
N THR A 8 -21.39 -17.06 -21.34
CA THR A 8 -20.39 -16.80 -22.39
C THR A 8 -19.13 -17.63 -22.20
N ASP A 9 -18.63 -17.70 -20.94
CA ASP A 9 -17.43 -18.46 -20.58
C ASP A 9 -17.63 -19.18 -19.23
N PRO A 10 -18.22 -20.40 -19.25
CA PRO A 10 -18.43 -21.19 -18.03
C PRO A 10 -17.13 -21.52 -17.28
N LYS A 11 -16.00 -21.65 -18.01
CA LYS A 11 -14.69 -21.98 -17.42
C LYS A 11 -14.15 -20.79 -16.61
N ALA A 12 -14.21 -19.58 -17.16
CA ALA A 12 -13.85 -18.37 -16.41
C ALA A 12 -14.73 -18.18 -15.17
N MET A 13 -16.04 -18.46 -15.31
CA MET A 13 -16.98 -18.40 -14.19
C MET A 13 -16.65 -19.43 -13.10
N GLU A 14 -16.24 -20.64 -13.47
CA GLU A 14 -15.81 -21.68 -12.52
C GLU A 14 -14.57 -21.22 -11.71
N ILE A 15 -13.57 -20.68 -12.41
CA ILE A 15 -12.33 -20.16 -11.77
C ILE A 15 -12.68 -19.05 -10.78
N MET A 16 -13.52 -18.11 -11.18
CA MET A 16 -13.97 -17.03 -10.30
C MET A 16 -14.68 -17.57 -9.04
N LYS A 17 -15.54 -18.57 -9.19
CA LYS A 17 -16.21 -19.21 -8.05
C LYS A 17 -15.22 -19.87 -7.10
N LYS A 18 -14.15 -20.51 -7.61
CA LYS A 18 -13.09 -21.11 -6.79
C LYS A 18 -12.38 -20.03 -5.96
N GLU A 19 -12.09 -18.87 -6.54
CA GLU A 19 -11.49 -17.76 -5.81
C GLU A 19 -12.44 -17.22 -4.72
N VAL A 20 -13.73 -17.07 -5.02
CA VAL A 20 -14.72 -16.67 -4.00
C VAL A 20 -14.76 -17.67 -2.84
N ILE A 21 -14.66 -18.97 -3.11
CA ILE A 21 -14.61 -20.02 -2.08
C ILE A 21 -13.33 -19.89 -1.27
N ARG A 22 -12.17 -19.67 -1.92
CA ARG A 22 -10.88 -19.48 -1.23
C ARG A 22 -10.93 -18.33 -0.23
N ILE A 23 -11.36 -17.15 -0.66
CA ILE A 23 -11.41 -15.96 0.21
C ILE A 23 -12.48 -16.06 1.32
N ARG A 24 -13.53 -16.85 1.11
CA ARG A 24 -14.54 -17.13 2.15
C ARG A 24 -14.04 -18.05 3.24
N ASN A 25 -13.24 -19.05 2.88
CA ASN A 25 -12.84 -20.17 3.72
C ASN A 25 -11.51 -19.95 4.44
N GLY A 26 -10.87 -18.80 4.24
CA GLY A 26 -9.60 -18.48 4.90
C GLY A 26 -9.52 -17.04 5.36
N VAL A 27 -8.51 -16.71 6.15
CA VAL A 27 -8.23 -15.37 6.63
C VAL A 27 -7.15 -14.71 5.78
N GLU A 28 -7.49 -13.57 5.18
CA GLU A 28 -6.58 -12.77 4.34
C GLU A 28 -5.82 -11.78 5.23
N LEU A 29 -4.54 -12.05 5.43
CA LEU A 29 -3.65 -11.24 6.26
C LEU A 29 -2.51 -10.58 5.46
N ILE A 30 -2.52 -10.66 4.14
CA ILE A 30 -1.55 -9.89 3.33
C ILE A 30 -1.87 -8.40 3.50
N PRO A 31 -0.95 -7.57 4.08
CA PRO A 31 -1.30 -6.19 4.49
C PRO A 31 -1.62 -5.25 3.32
N SER A 32 -1.28 -5.64 2.10
CA SER A 32 -1.57 -4.90 0.87
C SER A 32 -2.89 -5.31 0.20
N GLU A 33 -3.64 -6.23 0.79
CA GLU A 33 -4.93 -6.71 0.29
C GLU A 33 -6.10 -6.20 1.13
N ASN A 34 -7.27 -6.11 0.49
CA ASN A 34 -8.50 -5.69 1.14
C ASN A 34 -9.72 -6.18 0.34
N PHE A 35 -10.88 -6.17 0.99
CA PHE A 35 -12.16 -6.48 0.34
C PHE A 35 -12.91 -5.19 0.04
N VAL A 36 -13.10 -4.91 -1.24
CA VAL A 36 -13.84 -3.73 -1.70
C VAL A 36 -15.35 -3.90 -1.50
N SER A 37 -16.08 -2.80 -1.44
CA SER A 37 -17.54 -2.83 -1.37
C SER A 37 -18.17 -3.34 -2.68
N LYS A 38 -19.43 -3.78 -2.60
CA LYS A 38 -20.23 -4.14 -3.78
C LYS A 38 -20.39 -2.96 -4.75
N ALA A 39 -20.49 -1.72 -4.22
CA ALA A 39 -20.59 -0.51 -5.03
C ALA A 39 -19.31 -0.26 -5.85
N VAL A 40 -18.14 -0.45 -5.25
CA VAL A 40 -16.85 -0.36 -5.96
C VAL A 40 -16.74 -1.42 -7.05
N LEU A 41 -17.14 -2.68 -6.78
CA LEU A 41 -17.17 -3.76 -7.80
C LEU A 41 -18.11 -3.41 -8.95
N GLN A 42 -19.29 -2.87 -8.67
CA GLN A 42 -20.25 -2.46 -9.69
C GLN A 42 -19.72 -1.30 -10.53
N ALA A 43 -19.04 -0.32 -9.92
CA ALA A 43 -18.43 0.79 -10.62
C ALA A 43 -17.33 0.34 -11.60
N MET A 44 -16.55 -0.68 -11.24
CA MET A 44 -15.53 -1.26 -12.11
C MET A 44 -16.12 -1.98 -13.33
N ALA A 45 -17.35 -2.47 -13.24
CA ALA A 45 -18.03 -3.22 -14.31
C ALA A 45 -19.00 -2.34 -15.11
N THR A 46 -18.61 -1.11 -15.47
CA THR A 46 -19.44 -0.14 -16.18
C THR A 46 -19.00 0.09 -17.62
N VAL A 47 -19.88 0.71 -18.40
CA VAL A 47 -19.63 1.09 -19.80
C VAL A 47 -18.50 2.12 -19.98
N PHE A 48 -18.03 2.73 -18.91
CA PHE A 48 -16.87 3.64 -18.94
C PHE A 48 -15.60 2.96 -19.46
N THR A 49 -15.50 1.63 -19.38
CA THR A 49 -14.40 0.85 -19.98
C THR A 49 -14.30 1.00 -21.51
N ASN A 50 -15.39 1.45 -22.18
CA ASN A 50 -15.42 1.57 -23.64
C ASN A 50 -14.87 2.91 -24.14
N LYS A 51 -14.62 3.89 -23.24
CA LYS A 51 -14.26 5.25 -23.62
C LYS A 51 -12.75 5.45 -23.68
N TYR A 52 -12.30 6.26 -24.64
CA TYR A 52 -10.93 6.73 -24.77
C TYR A 52 -10.86 8.23 -24.40
N SER A 53 -10.02 8.60 -23.44
CA SER A 53 -10.06 9.92 -22.78
C SER A 53 -8.70 10.53 -22.47
N GLU A 54 -7.72 10.34 -23.37
CA GLU A 54 -6.39 10.96 -23.24
C GLU A 54 -6.50 12.48 -22.98
N GLY A 55 -5.64 12.97 -22.10
CA GLY A 55 -5.67 14.36 -21.62
C GLY A 55 -6.31 14.47 -20.25
N TYR A 56 -6.80 15.65 -19.93
CA TYR A 56 -7.36 16.01 -18.61
C TYR A 56 -8.74 16.66 -18.79
N PRO A 57 -9.57 16.77 -17.75
CA PRO A 57 -10.88 17.43 -17.84
C PRO A 57 -10.81 18.79 -18.53
N GLY A 58 -11.67 18.99 -19.53
CA GLY A 58 -11.70 20.19 -20.38
C GLY A 58 -10.57 20.31 -21.41
N LYS A 59 -9.65 19.35 -21.45
CA LYS A 59 -8.48 19.34 -22.36
C LYS A 59 -8.23 17.93 -22.92
N ARG A 60 -9.28 17.26 -23.39
CA ARG A 60 -9.19 15.92 -23.98
C ARG A 60 -8.78 15.96 -25.44
N TYR A 61 -8.08 14.93 -25.88
CA TYR A 61 -7.72 14.75 -27.29
C TYR A 61 -8.83 14.12 -28.13
N TYR A 62 -9.87 13.56 -27.48
CA TYR A 62 -11.00 12.86 -28.12
C TYR A 62 -12.33 13.52 -27.76
N GLY A 63 -13.34 13.40 -28.63
CA GLY A 63 -14.69 13.86 -28.38
C GLY A 63 -15.47 12.94 -27.43
N GLY A 64 -16.63 13.41 -26.96
CA GLY A 64 -17.56 12.64 -26.15
C GLY A 64 -17.11 12.36 -24.72
N ASN A 65 -16.32 13.28 -24.11
CA ASN A 65 -15.74 13.13 -22.78
C ASN A 65 -16.48 13.88 -21.66
N GLU A 66 -17.67 14.45 -21.94
CA GLU A 66 -18.43 15.22 -20.96
C GLU A 66 -18.59 14.49 -19.62
N PHE A 67 -19.09 13.27 -19.65
CA PHE A 67 -19.33 12.49 -18.42
C PHE A 67 -18.05 11.91 -17.82
N ILE A 68 -17.02 11.67 -18.63
CA ILE A 68 -15.69 11.29 -18.15
C ILE A 68 -15.07 12.44 -17.34
N ASP A 69 -15.15 13.67 -17.84
CA ASP A 69 -14.69 14.87 -17.14
C ASP A 69 -15.41 15.04 -15.80
N MET A 70 -16.73 14.80 -15.77
CA MET A 70 -17.51 14.85 -14.52
C MET A 70 -17.02 13.82 -13.50
N VAL A 71 -16.77 12.59 -13.93
CA VAL A 71 -16.30 11.49 -13.05
C VAL A 71 -14.89 11.75 -12.55
N GLU A 72 -13.98 12.19 -13.42
CA GLU A 72 -12.62 12.48 -13.03
C GLU A 72 -12.55 13.67 -12.06
N ASN A 73 -13.30 14.75 -12.32
CA ASN A 73 -13.42 15.88 -11.40
C ASN A 73 -14.00 15.45 -10.05
N LEU A 74 -15.02 14.60 -10.04
CA LEU A 74 -15.61 14.06 -8.81
C LEU A 74 -14.59 13.28 -7.98
N ALA A 75 -13.77 12.43 -8.61
CA ALA A 75 -12.71 11.69 -7.95
C ALA A 75 -11.64 12.64 -7.37
N ILE A 76 -11.22 13.65 -8.15
CA ILE A 76 -10.25 14.67 -7.74
C ILE A 76 -10.76 15.46 -6.52
N GLU A 77 -12.01 15.95 -6.58
CA GLU A 77 -12.61 16.72 -5.49
C GLU A 77 -12.70 15.91 -4.18
N ARG A 78 -13.14 14.66 -4.27
CA ARG A 78 -13.23 13.76 -3.12
C ARG A 78 -11.86 13.45 -2.53
N ALA A 79 -10.86 13.17 -3.35
CA ALA A 79 -9.49 12.94 -2.90
C ALA A 79 -8.89 14.20 -2.23
N LYS A 80 -9.11 15.39 -2.80
CA LYS A 80 -8.70 16.66 -2.18
C LYS A 80 -9.33 16.85 -0.81
N LYS A 81 -10.64 16.60 -0.69
CA LYS A 81 -11.36 16.71 0.59
C LYS A 81 -10.84 15.71 1.61
N LEU A 82 -10.54 14.48 1.18
CA LEU A 82 -10.11 13.39 2.03
C LEU A 82 -8.72 13.64 2.65
N PHE A 83 -7.79 14.22 1.87
CA PHE A 83 -6.39 14.40 2.29
C PHE A 83 -5.99 15.85 2.57
N GLY A 84 -6.81 16.84 2.19
CA GLY A 84 -6.45 18.26 2.26
C GLY A 84 -5.43 18.67 1.19
N ALA A 85 -5.40 18.01 0.04
CA ALA A 85 -4.41 18.24 -1.01
C ALA A 85 -4.76 19.44 -1.92
N GLU A 86 -3.75 20.22 -2.32
CA GLU A 86 -3.91 21.35 -3.25
C GLU A 86 -4.19 20.88 -4.69
N HIS A 87 -3.50 19.82 -5.12
CA HIS A 87 -3.65 19.20 -6.42
C HIS A 87 -3.66 17.69 -6.30
N VAL A 88 -4.47 17.03 -7.15
CA VAL A 88 -4.58 15.56 -7.21
C VAL A 88 -4.66 15.14 -8.67
N ASN A 89 -3.85 14.14 -9.02
CA ASN A 89 -3.96 13.40 -10.28
C ASN A 89 -4.43 11.96 -9.97
N VAL A 90 -5.61 11.59 -10.48
CA VAL A 90 -6.23 10.28 -10.22
C VAL A 90 -6.01 9.26 -11.34
N GLN A 91 -5.26 9.63 -12.40
CA GLN A 91 -5.06 8.77 -13.57
C GLN A 91 -4.01 7.67 -13.42
N PRO A 92 -3.03 7.69 -12.47
CA PRO A 92 -2.05 6.61 -12.37
C PRO A 92 -2.70 5.23 -12.27
N TYR A 93 -2.22 4.29 -13.11
CA TYR A 93 -2.76 2.93 -13.19
C TYR A 93 -2.46 2.12 -11.94
N SER A 94 -1.31 2.34 -11.31
CA SER A 94 -0.88 1.67 -10.08
C SER A 94 0.23 2.47 -9.36
N GLY A 95 0.65 2.02 -8.17
CA GLY A 95 1.66 2.72 -7.36
C GLY A 95 3.00 2.90 -8.06
N SER A 96 3.51 1.88 -8.75
CA SER A 96 4.81 1.99 -9.45
C SER A 96 4.81 3.03 -10.57
N PRO A 97 3.82 3.11 -11.48
CA PRO A 97 3.69 4.23 -12.42
C PRO A 97 3.51 5.59 -11.73
N ALA A 98 2.77 5.66 -10.62
CA ALA A 98 2.63 6.91 -9.86
C ALA A 98 4.00 7.41 -9.36
N ASN A 99 4.78 6.52 -8.72
CA ASN A 99 6.13 6.86 -8.25
C ASN A 99 7.06 7.21 -9.42
N MET A 100 6.95 6.49 -10.54
CA MET A 100 7.75 6.78 -11.74
C MET A 100 7.46 8.19 -12.29
N ALA A 101 6.19 8.60 -12.34
CA ALA A 101 5.81 9.94 -12.77
C ALA A 101 6.40 11.02 -11.84
N VAL A 102 6.42 10.77 -10.52
CA VAL A 102 7.03 11.69 -9.54
C VAL A 102 8.53 11.81 -9.75
N TYR A 103 9.25 10.69 -9.88
CA TYR A 103 10.69 10.73 -10.14
C TYR A 103 11.03 11.46 -11.45
N LEU A 104 10.31 11.16 -12.54
CA LEU A 104 10.51 11.84 -13.83
C LEU A 104 10.15 13.33 -13.79
N ALA A 105 9.24 13.75 -12.91
CA ALA A 105 8.89 15.16 -12.73
C ALA A 105 9.96 15.95 -11.95
N LEU A 106 10.62 15.30 -10.98
CA LEU A 106 11.49 15.98 -10.01
C LEU A 106 12.99 15.74 -10.22
N LEU A 107 13.36 14.65 -10.92
CA LEU A 107 14.73 14.21 -11.07
C LEU A 107 15.10 14.07 -12.54
N ASP A 108 16.35 14.42 -12.86
CA ASP A 108 17.01 13.99 -14.07
C ASP A 108 17.67 12.61 -13.86
N PHE A 109 17.96 11.86 -14.94
CA PHE A 109 18.68 10.60 -14.82
C PHE A 109 20.02 10.84 -14.10
N GLU A 110 20.43 9.86 -13.29
CA GLU A 110 21.62 9.93 -12.44
C GLU A 110 21.55 10.94 -11.27
N ASP A 111 20.44 11.68 -11.09
CA ASP A 111 20.25 12.46 -9.87
C ASP A 111 20.23 11.54 -8.65
N LYS A 112 20.69 12.08 -7.52
CA LYS A 112 20.74 11.33 -6.25
C LYS A 112 19.46 11.52 -5.47
N PHE A 113 18.89 10.43 -4.97
CA PHE A 113 17.83 10.49 -3.97
C PHE A 113 18.09 9.57 -2.77
N LEU A 114 17.50 9.92 -1.64
CA LEU A 114 17.53 9.15 -0.40
C LEU A 114 16.23 8.35 -0.28
N GLY A 115 16.32 7.01 -0.18
CA GLY A 115 15.17 6.11 -0.10
C GLY A 115 15.28 5.12 1.05
N PHE A 116 14.13 4.58 1.48
CA PHE A 116 14.11 3.56 2.54
C PHE A 116 14.58 2.21 2.01
N ASP A 117 15.53 1.60 2.71
CA ASP A 117 16.11 0.31 2.32
C ASP A 117 15.05 -0.78 2.16
N LEU A 118 15.14 -1.55 1.07
CA LEU A 118 14.18 -2.62 0.74
C LEU A 118 14.13 -3.69 1.84
N CYS A 119 15.29 -4.08 2.37
CA CYS A 119 15.37 -5.13 3.40
C CYS A 119 14.83 -4.64 4.75
N CYS A 120 14.82 -3.32 4.97
CA CYS A 120 14.28 -2.70 6.18
C CYS A 120 12.79 -2.33 6.08
N GLY A 121 12.16 -2.61 4.93
CA GLY A 121 10.73 -2.36 4.73
C GLY A 121 10.39 -1.35 3.65
N GLY A 122 11.34 -0.89 2.84
CA GLY A 122 11.10 -0.08 1.66
C GLY A 122 10.32 -0.85 0.57
N HIS A 123 9.85 -0.11 -0.44
CA HIS A 123 9.25 -0.68 -1.64
C HIS A 123 10.28 -0.83 -2.75
N LEU A 124 10.03 -1.69 -3.75
CA LEU A 124 10.90 -1.82 -4.93
C LEU A 124 11.18 -0.45 -5.58
N THR A 125 10.16 0.41 -5.67
CA THR A 125 10.29 1.76 -6.26
C THR A 125 10.97 2.79 -5.35
N HIS A 126 11.44 2.39 -4.17
CA HIS A 126 12.22 3.26 -3.28
C HIS A 126 13.75 3.11 -3.49
N GLY A 127 14.15 2.59 -4.65
CA GLY A 127 15.54 2.54 -5.05
C GLY A 127 16.13 1.13 -5.19
N SER A 128 15.30 0.09 -5.27
CA SER A 128 15.82 -1.27 -5.48
C SER A 128 16.60 -1.38 -6.80
N PRO A 129 17.78 -2.01 -6.80
CA PRO A 129 18.61 -2.13 -8.01
C PRO A 129 17.96 -2.86 -9.19
N VAL A 130 16.96 -3.69 -8.93
CA VAL A 130 16.22 -4.41 -9.98
C VAL A 130 15.05 -3.61 -10.54
N ASN A 131 14.71 -2.47 -9.91
CA ASN A 131 13.62 -1.59 -10.32
C ASN A 131 14.12 -0.38 -11.12
N PHE A 132 13.26 0.28 -11.90
CA PHE A 132 13.62 1.49 -12.63
C PHE A 132 14.25 2.54 -11.71
N SER A 133 13.77 2.69 -10.46
CA SER A 133 14.25 3.69 -9.52
C SER A 133 15.72 3.50 -9.15
N GLY A 134 16.18 2.27 -8.97
CA GLY A 134 17.59 1.97 -8.71
C GLY A 134 18.45 1.85 -9.97
N ARG A 135 17.83 1.79 -11.17
CA ARG A 135 18.54 1.70 -12.46
C ARG A 135 18.77 3.05 -13.12
N TRP A 136 17.91 4.04 -12.85
CA TRP A 136 17.95 5.33 -13.50
C TRP A 136 18.55 6.44 -12.64
N TYR A 137 18.55 6.23 -11.31
CA TYR A 137 18.97 7.21 -10.33
C TYR A 137 20.06 6.67 -9.39
N ARG A 138 20.81 7.57 -8.77
CA ARG A 138 21.78 7.21 -7.72
C ARG A 138 21.07 7.16 -6.39
N VAL A 139 20.87 5.97 -5.89
CA VAL A 139 20.15 5.74 -4.65
C VAL A 139 21.11 5.68 -3.48
N VAL A 140 20.81 6.44 -2.44
CA VAL A 140 21.36 6.28 -1.10
C VAL A 140 20.25 5.72 -0.22
N ALA A 141 20.50 4.61 0.46
CA ALA A 141 19.52 4.02 1.35
C ALA A 141 19.68 4.53 2.78
N TYR A 142 18.57 4.80 3.46
CA TYR A 142 18.52 4.86 4.91
C TYR A 142 17.83 3.61 5.44
N ALA A 143 18.20 3.19 6.64
CA ALA A 143 17.75 1.95 7.26
C ALA A 143 17.15 2.23 8.65
N VAL A 144 16.70 1.18 9.31
CA VAL A 144 16.38 1.22 10.74
C VAL A 144 17.66 1.06 11.56
N ASP A 145 17.65 1.56 12.77
CA ASP A 145 18.70 1.29 13.74
C ASP A 145 18.66 -0.19 14.19
N LYS A 146 19.81 -0.79 14.39
CA LYS A 146 19.93 -2.24 14.63
C LYS A 146 19.44 -2.63 16.03
N GLU A 147 19.58 -1.76 17.02
CA GLU A 147 19.24 -2.05 18.41
C GLU A 147 17.78 -1.74 18.70
N THR A 148 17.32 -0.57 18.25
CA THR A 148 15.95 -0.10 18.48
C THR A 148 14.95 -0.64 17.46
N GLU A 149 15.43 -1.11 16.30
CA GLU A 149 14.62 -1.52 15.14
C GLU A 149 13.77 -0.37 14.57
N LEU A 150 14.09 0.90 14.91
CA LEU A 150 13.37 2.10 14.50
C LEU A 150 14.16 2.92 13.47
N ILE A 151 13.47 3.75 12.70
CA ILE A 151 14.10 4.77 11.85
C ILE A 151 14.64 5.87 12.75
N ASP A 152 15.97 6.04 12.78
CA ASP A 152 16.63 7.14 13.48
C ASP A 152 16.69 8.38 12.57
N MET A 153 15.95 9.43 12.95
CA MET A 153 15.89 10.66 12.17
C MET A 153 17.20 11.47 12.20
N ASP A 154 18.03 11.32 13.23
CA ASP A 154 19.35 11.95 13.29
C ASP A 154 20.31 11.29 12.30
N GLU A 155 20.22 9.96 12.15
CA GLU A 155 21.00 9.25 11.15
C GLU A 155 20.54 9.58 9.72
N VAL A 156 19.22 9.66 9.47
CA VAL A 156 18.65 10.14 8.19
C VAL A 156 19.19 11.53 7.86
N ARG A 157 19.25 12.44 8.85
CA ARG A 157 19.78 13.80 8.67
C ARG A 157 21.27 13.81 8.34
N LYS A 158 22.08 13.01 9.06
CA LYS A 158 23.53 12.88 8.78
C LYS A 158 23.79 12.38 7.37
N ILE A 159 23.03 11.36 6.92
CA ILE A 159 23.11 10.85 5.55
C ILE A 159 22.74 11.95 4.57
N ALA A 160 21.63 12.65 4.78
CA ALA A 160 21.17 13.70 3.89
C ALA A 160 22.16 14.85 3.75
N LEU A 161 22.76 15.30 4.86
CA LEU A 161 23.80 16.36 4.89
C LEU A 161 25.06 15.95 4.13
N ARG A 162 25.50 14.69 4.30
CA ARG A 162 26.68 14.14 3.61
C ARG A 162 26.43 13.96 2.12
N GLU A 163 25.31 13.38 1.75
CA GLU A 163 25.02 12.95 0.39
C GLU A 163 24.37 14.02 -0.48
N LYS A 164 23.71 14.99 0.13
CA LYS A 164 23.00 16.11 -0.55
C LYS A 164 22.10 15.63 -1.67
N PRO A 165 21.12 14.73 -1.38
CA PRO A 165 20.20 14.24 -2.39
C PRO A 165 19.32 15.37 -2.93
N LYS A 166 18.82 15.24 -4.17
CA LYS A 166 17.82 16.15 -4.76
C LYS A 166 16.40 15.84 -4.27
N LEU A 167 16.18 14.61 -3.80
CA LEU A 167 14.89 14.13 -3.27
C LEU A 167 15.13 13.21 -2.07
N ILE A 168 14.28 13.36 -1.04
CA ILE A 168 14.18 12.44 0.10
C ILE A 168 12.83 11.77 0.04
N GLN A 169 12.83 10.43 -0.07
CA GLN A 169 11.63 9.62 -0.09
C GLN A 169 11.32 9.08 1.31
N SER A 170 10.09 9.27 1.79
CA SER A 170 9.53 8.65 2.99
C SER A 170 8.38 7.70 2.62
N GLY A 171 8.08 6.74 3.50
CA GLY A 171 7.05 5.74 3.28
C GLY A 171 7.63 4.32 3.25
N PHE A 172 6.76 3.33 3.36
CA PHE A 172 7.18 1.96 3.58
C PHE A 172 6.20 0.93 3.00
N THR A 173 6.67 -0.32 2.97
CA THR A 173 5.89 -1.53 2.64
C THR A 173 5.80 -2.49 3.82
N ALA A 174 6.78 -2.49 4.74
CA ALA A 174 6.89 -3.45 5.83
C ALA A 174 7.47 -2.82 7.12
N TYR A 175 7.13 -1.58 7.44
CA TYR A 175 7.55 -0.91 8.67
C TYR A 175 6.35 -0.73 9.61
N PRO A 176 6.37 -1.31 10.83
CA PRO A 176 5.19 -1.36 11.70
C PRO A 176 4.99 -0.13 12.58
N ARG A 177 5.86 0.89 12.51
CA ARG A 177 5.80 2.07 13.38
C ARG A 177 5.37 3.33 12.64
N THR A 178 4.95 4.32 13.42
CA THR A 178 4.54 5.64 12.90
C THR A 178 5.73 6.39 12.30
N LEU A 179 5.53 7.06 11.15
CA LEU A 179 6.53 7.93 10.53
C LEU A 179 6.39 9.38 10.98
N ASN A 180 7.54 10.03 11.21
CA ASN A 180 7.60 11.48 11.47
C ASN A 180 7.81 12.25 10.16
N PHE A 181 6.73 12.47 9.40
CA PHE A 181 6.78 13.18 8.11
C PHE A 181 7.27 14.63 8.24
N LYS A 182 7.02 15.27 9.39
CA LYS A 182 7.52 16.63 9.65
C LYS A 182 9.05 16.65 9.72
N ALA A 183 9.65 15.70 10.42
CA ALA A 183 11.11 15.60 10.48
C ALA A 183 11.73 15.30 9.11
N PHE A 184 11.11 14.45 8.28
CA PHE A 184 11.55 14.25 6.90
C PHE A 184 11.52 15.56 6.09
N GLN A 185 10.47 16.37 6.24
CA GLN A 185 10.38 17.66 5.57
C GLN A 185 11.46 18.64 6.05
N GLU A 186 11.69 18.73 7.36
CA GLU A 186 12.72 19.59 7.95
C GLU A 186 14.12 19.22 7.42
N ILE A 187 14.42 17.94 7.34
CA ILE A 187 15.70 17.44 6.77
C ILE A 187 15.78 17.76 5.27
N ALA A 188 14.68 17.58 4.52
CA ALA A 188 14.65 17.90 3.10
C ALA A 188 14.88 19.38 2.85
N ASP A 189 14.27 20.26 3.63
CA ASP A 189 14.46 21.72 3.54
C ASP A 189 15.90 22.13 3.88
N GLU A 190 16.51 21.51 4.88
CA GLU A 190 17.90 21.78 5.30
C GLU A 190 18.91 21.50 4.19
N VAL A 191 18.70 20.44 3.41
CA VAL A 191 19.62 20.09 2.29
C VAL A 191 19.14 20.64 0.95
N GLY A 192 17.96 21.29 0.89
CA GLY A 192 17.36 21.82 -0.32
C GLY A 192 16.88 20.74 -1.27
N ALA A 193 16.31 19.64 -0.73
CA ALA A 193 15.73 18.52 -1.45
C ALA A 193 14.21 18.56 -1.47
N TYR A 194 13.58 17.91 -2.46
CA TYR A 194 12.15 17.61 -2.43
C TYR A 194 11.87 16.53 -1.38
N HIS A 195 10.75 16.65 -0.67
CA HIS A 195 10.20 15.57 0.14
C HIS A 195 9.08 14.88 -0.63
N PHE A 196 9.30 13.62 -0.99
CA PHE A 196 8.34 12.72 -1.61
C PHE A 196 7.89 11.65 -0.63
N SER A 197 6.58 11.48 -0.42
CA SER A 197 6.03 10.49 0.51
C SER A 197 5.15 9.47 -0.21
N ASP A 198 5.49 8.18 -0.13
CA ASP A 198 4.63 7.07 -0.58
C ASP A 198 3.87 6.48 0.61
N ILE A 199 2.58 6.80 0.71
CA ILE A 199 1.70 6.32 1.80
C ILE A 199 0.82 5.16 1.40
N SER A 200 1.15 4.44 0.34
CA SER A 200 0.32 3.35 -0.22
C SER A 200 -0.20 2.37 0.83
N HIS A 201 0.60 2.03 1.83
CA HIS A 201 0.19 1.11 2.87
C HIS A 201 -0.74 1.72 3.92
N ILE A 202 -0.57 3.00 4.23
CA ILE A 202 -1.24 3.67 5.35
C ILE A 202 -2.24 4.74 4.92
N ALA A 203 -2.54 4.87 3.63
CA ALA A 203 -3.36 5.95 3.11
C ALA A 203 -4.73 6.09 3.79
N GLY A 204 -5.43 4.98 4.03
CA GLY A 204 -6.70 5.00 4.76
C GLY A 204 -6.55 5.48 6.21
N LEU A 205 -5.45 5.10 6.87
CA LEU A 205 -5.14 5.56 8.23
C LEU A 205 -4.79 7.06 8.25
N CYS A 206 -4.08 7.56 7.24
CA CYS A 206 -3.78 8.99 7.08
C CYS A 206 -5.05 9.78 6.80
N ALA A 207 -5.90 9.31 5.87
CA ALA A 207 -7.16 9.96 5.51
C ALA A 207 -8.13 10.09 6.69
N SER A 208 -8.17 9.08 7.55
CA SER A 208 -9.04 9.05 8.74
C SER A 208 -8.44 9.76 9.96
N GLY A 209 -7.19 10.22 9.90
CA GLY A 209 -6.46 10.83 11.01
C GLY A 209 -6.03 9.84 12.11
N VAL A 210 -6.01 8.55 11.82
CA VAL A 210 -5.49 7.50 12.73
C VAL A 210 -3.97 7.40 12.68
N HIS A 211 -3.38 7.76 11.53
CA HIS A 211 -1.93 7.94 11.33
C HIS A 211 -1.65 9.37 10.87
N PRO A 212 -0.48 9.97 11.17
CA PRO A 212 -0.12 11.28 10.64
C PRO A 212 -0.23 11.34 9.11
N ASN A 213 -0.75 12.46 8.60
CA ASN A 213 -0.89 12.71 7.17
C ASN A 213 0.32 13.52 6.66
N PRO A 214 1.07 13.08 5.62
CA PRO A 214 2.20 13.81 5.08
C PRO A 214 1.82 15.01 4.20
N VAL A 215 0.59 15.07 3.67
CA VAL A 215 0.16 16.10 2.71
C VAL A 215 0.44 17.53 3.15
N PRO A 216 0.30 17.92 4.43
CA PRO A 216 0.68 19.27 4.88
C PRO A 216 2.17 19.55 4.82
N PHE A 217 3.01 18.54 4.78
CA PHE A 217 4.48 18.66 4.85
C PHE A 217 5.15 18.40 3.50
N ALA A 218 4.91 17.23 2.90
CA ALA A 218 5.58 16.78 1.70
C ALA A 218 5.26 17.63 0.45
N ASP A 219 6.21 17.70 -0.47
CA ASP A 219 6.00 18.37 -1.76
C ASP A 219 5.10 17.53 -2.67
N VAL A 220 5.32 16.21 -2.66
CA VAL A 220 4.52 15.23 -3.42
C VAL A 220 4.22 14.02 -2.54
N VAL A 221 3.00 13.52 -2.64
CA VAL A 221 2.53 12.30 -1.96
C VAL A 221 1.91 11.37 -2.98
N THR A 222 2.30 10.11 -2.97
CA THR A 222 1.64 9.07 -3.78
C THR A 222 0.93 8.06 -2.89
N THR A 223 -0.10 7.44 -3.45
CA THR A 223 -0.75 6.30 -2.81
C THR A 223 -1.42 5.39 -3.84
N THR A 224 -1.43 4.10 -3.53
CA THR A 224 -2.38 3.16 -4.14
C THR A 224 -3.76 3.33 -3.53
N THR A 225 -4.80 2.91 -4.25
CA THR A 225 -6.19 3.06 -3.80
C THR A 225 -6.82 1.79 -3.22
N HIS A 226 -6.14 0.63 -3.32
CA HIS A 226 -6.70 -0.69 -3.06
C HIS A 226 -6.27 -1.36 -1.75
N LYS A 227 -5.47 -0.67 -0.90
CA LYS A 227 -5.01 -1.21 0.38
C LYS A 227 -5.92 -0.72 1.52
N THR A 228 -5.42 0.11 2.42
CA THR A 228 -6.23 0.65 3.54
C THR A 228 -7.35 1.60 3.09
N LEU A 229 -7.28 2.19 1.89
CA LEU A 229 -8.40 2.94 1.28
C LEU A 229 -9.53 2.04 0.74
N ARG A 230 -9.35 0.74 0.69
CA ARG A 230 -10.40 -0.22 0.30
C ARG A 230 -11.09 0.07 -1.06
N GLY A 231 -10.37 0.74 -1.97
CA GLY A 231 -10.83 1.08 -3.31
C GLY A 231 -10.38 0.09 -4.41
N PRO A 232 -10.60 0.43 -5.69
CA PRO A 232 -10.12 -0.38 -6.81
C PRO A 232 -8.61 -0.40 -6.90
N ARG A 233 -8.03 -1.38 -7.60
CA ARG A 233 -6.60 -1.36 -7.95
C ARG A 233 -6.30 -0.17 -8.85
N GLY A 234 -5.49 0.73 -8.36
CA GLY A 234 -5.13 1.98 -8.98
C GLY A 234 -4.24 2.79 -8.04
N ALA A 235 -3.94 4.04 -8.43
CA ALA A 235 -3.17 4.96 -7.60
C ALA A 235 -3.58 6.41 -7.87
N MET A 236 -3.06 7.33 -7.07
CA MET A 236 -3.16 8.76 -7.28
C MET A 236 -1.89 9.46 -6.81
N ILE A 237 -1.68 10.67 -7.29
CA ILE A 237 -0.60 11.56 -6.86
C ILE A 237 -1.24 12.84 -6.32
N MET A 238 -0.80 13.27 -5.15
CA MET A 238 -1.17 14.51 -4.50
C MET A 238 0.08 15.39 -4.44
N CYS A 239 -0.03 16.68 -4.69
CA CYS A 239 1.13 17.57 -4.57
C CYS A 239 0.73 19.02 -4.25
N ARG A 240 1.70 19.79 -3.85
CA ARG A 240 1.60 21.25 -3.85
C ARG A 240 1.44 21.75 -5.28
N ARG A 241 0.79 22.91 -5.47
CA ARG A 241 0.68 23.50 -6.79
C ARG A 241 1.99 24.07 -7.27
N GLU A 242 2.67 24.82 -6.39
CA GLU A 242 3.90 25.51 -6.73
C GLU A 242 5.14 24.70 -6.41
N ASP A 243 6.15 24.83 -7.23
CA ASP A 243 7.46 24.22 -7.06
C ASP A 243 8.37 25.18 -6.30
N LYS A 244 8.65 24.88 -5.03
CA LYS A 244 9.53 25.69 -4.16
C LYS A 244 10.98 25.75 -4.65
N TYR A 245 11.39 24.80 -5.47
CA TYR A 245 12.76 24.71 -6.01
C TYR A 245 12.82 24.90 -7.52
N LYS A 246 11.79 25.49 -8.13
CA LYS A 246 11.70 25.70 -9.57
C LYS A 246 12.93 26.40 -10.13
N GLU A 247 13.34 27.53 -9.55
CA GLU A 247 14.51 28.30 -10.01
C GLU A 247 15.82 27.53 -9.86
N LYS A 248 15.89 26.64 -8.85
CA LYS A 248 17.09 25.83 -8.58
C LYS A 248 17.22 24.62 -9.53
N TYR A 249 16.13 23.90 -9.74
CA TYR A 249 16.16 22.60 -10.40
C TYR A 249 15.49 22.60 -11.78
N HIS A 250 14.48 23.44 -11.99
CA HIS A 250 13.64 23.42 -13.18
C HIS A 250 13.42 24.82 -13.81
N PRO A 251 14.47 25.69 -13.92
CA PRO A 251 14.28 27.09 -14.35
C PRO A 251 13.71 27.22 -15.77
N LYS A 252 13.91 26.22 -16.62
CA LYS A 252 13.39 26.21 -18.01
C LYS A 252 11.96 25.70 -18.14
N TRP A 253 11.40 25.09 -17.11
CA TRP A 253 10.04 24.57 -17.14
C TRP A 253 9.02 25.70 -17.00
N LYS A 254 8.07 25.75 -17.96
CA LYS A 254 6.97 26.73 -17.91
C LYS A 254 5.84 26.34 -16.95
N LYS A 255 5.81 25.09 -16.54
CA LYS A 255 4.78 24.52 -15.65
C LYS A 255 5.20 24.68 -14.19
N ASN A 256 4.19 24.77 -13.29
CA ASN A 256 4.40 24.61 -11.85
C ASN A 256 4.50 23.11 -11.49
N LEU A 257 4.68 22.77 -10.22
CA LEU A 257 4.84 21.39 -9.75
C LEU A 257 3.66 20.49 -10.16
N ALA A 258 2.43 20.96 -9.94
CA ALA A 258 1.22 20.24 -10.35
C ALA A 258 1.20 19.93 -11.85
N GLY A 259 1.52 20.91 -12.67
CA GLY A 259 1.59 20.75 -14.12
C GLY A 259 2.76 19.86 -14.60
N MET A 260 3.85 19.77 -13.83
CA MET A 260 4.95 18.83 -14.09
C MET A 260 4.53 17.40 -13.78
N ILE A 261 3.84 17.18 -12.66
CA ILE A 261 3.28 15.87 -12.28
C ILE A 261 2.29 15.40 -13.33
N ASP A 262 1.32 16.24 -13.69
CA ASP A 262 0.32 15.89 -14.71
C ASP A 262 0.98 15.55 -16.05
N PHE A 263 1.96 16.34 -16.50
CA PHE A 263 2.67 16.09 -17.75
C PHE A 263 3.42 14.75 -17.73
N ASN A 264 4.02 14.38 -16.60
CA ASN A 264 4.74 13.11 -16.47
C ASN A 264 3.82 11.90 -16.31
N VAL A 265 2.57 12.08 -15.85
CA VAL A 265 1.56 11.02 -15.95
C VAL A 265 1.10 10.90 -17.40
N PHE A 266 0.54 11.96 -17.98
CA PHE A 266 0.15 12.01 -19.39
C PHE A 266 0.65 13.31 -20.03
N PRO A 267 1.37 13.25 -21.15
CA PRO A 267 1.69 12.09 -21.97
C PRO A 267 2.99 11.35 -21.59
N GLY A 268 3.60 11.64 -20.42
CA GLY A 268 4.93 11.18 -20.08
C GLY A 268 5.08 9.66 -20.04
N ILE A 269 4.22 8.95 -19.31
CA ILE A 269 4.32 7.50 -19.12
C ILE A 269 3.03 6.73 -19.42
N GLN A 270 1.88 7.39 -19.50
CA GLN A 270 0.58 6.77 -19.74
C GLN A 270 -0.10 7.37 -20.99
N GLY A 271 -1.03 6.59 -21.59
CA GLY A 271 -2.00 7.03 -22.59
C GLY A 271 -3.38 7.22 -21.99
N GLY A 272 -4.41 6.58 -22.59
CA GLY A 272 -5.79 6.66 -22.14
C GLY A 272 -5.97 6.18 -20.71
N PRO A 273 -6.59 6.97 -19.81
CA PRO A 273 -6.88 6.55 -18.45
C PRO A 273 -7.92 5.44 -18.40
N HIS A 274 -7.97 4.72 -17.28
CA HIS A 274 -8.97 3.68 -17.04
C HIS A 274 -10.21 4.31 -16.38
N ASP A 275 -11.14 4.82 -17.20
CA ASP A 275 -12.27 5.64 -16.73
C ASP A 275 -13.22 4.89 -15.78
N HIS A 276 -13.43 3.59 -15.98
CA HIS A 276 -14.19 2.72 -15.07
C HIS A 276 -13.48 2.59 -13.70
N ILE A 277 -12.16 2.61 -13.66
CA ILE A 277 -11.39 2.63 -12.41
C ILE A 277 -11.46 4.01 -11.76
N THR A 278 -11.47 5.10 -12.54
CA THR A 278 -11.67 6.46 -12.02
C THR A 278 -13.05 6.61 -11.37
N LEU A 279 -14.09 6.05 -11.98
CA LEU A 279 -15.42 5.96 -11.36
C LEU A 279 -15.38 5.18 -10.04
N ALA A 280 -14.72 4.02 -10.03
CA ALA A 280 -14.61 3.21 -8.83
C ALA A 280 -13.79 3.89 -7.72
N LYS A 281 -12.73 4.67 -8.08
CA LYS A 281 -12.02 5.56 -7.13
C LYS A 281 -12.96 6.60 -6.54
N ALA A 282 -13.78 7.26 -7.39
CA ALA A 282 -14.75 8.24 -6.92
C ALA A 282 -15.75 7.64 -5.92
N VAL A 283 -16.21 6.40 -6.16
CA VAL A 283 -17.12 5.69 -5.22
C VAL A 283 -16.39 5.37 -3.91
N ALA A 284 -15.19 4.79 -3.97
CA ALA A 284 -14.40 4.47 -2.79
C ALA A 284 -14.09 5.71 -1.93
N PHE A 285 -13.66 6.81 -2.54
CA PHE A 285 -13.41 8.07 -1.81
C PHE A 285 -14.68 8.66 -1.18
N HIS A 286 -15.86 8.39 -1.77
CA HIS A 286 -17.12 8.74 -1.11
C HIS A 286 -17.35 7.92 0.15
N GLU A 287 -17.11 6.62 0.11
CA GLU A 287 -17.18 5.74 1.29
C GLU A 287 -16.16 6.17 2.35
N ASP A 288 -14.94 6.52 1.93
CA ASP A 288 -13.86 6.95 2.82
C ASP A 288 -14.13 8.30 3.51
N LEU A 289 -14.98 9.14 2.94
CA LEU A 289 -15.42 10.40 3.53
C LEU A 289 -16.52 10.24 4.59
N GLN A 290 -17.11 9.04 4.74
CA GLN A 290 -18.15 8.79 5.74
C GLN A 290 -17.55 8.55 7.13
N PRO A 291 -18.29 8.84 8.21
CA PRO A 291 -17.84 8.60 9.59
C PRO A 291 -17.42 7.15 9.85
N GLU A 292 -18.10 6.19 9.26
CA GLU A 292 -17.88 4.75 9.39
C GLU A 292 -16.48 4.33 8.94
N PHE A 293 -15.89 5.06 7.99
CA PHE A 293 -14.53 4.79 7.55
C PHE A 293 -13.49 5.12 8.63
N LYS A 294 -13.74 6.13 9.44
CA LYS A 294 -12.88 6.44 10.60
C LYS A 294 -12.93 5.35 11.65
N ASP A 295 -14.11 4.79 11.90
CA ASP A 295 -14.28 3.69 12.85
C ASP A 295 -13.63 2.41 12.31
N TYR A 296 -13.77 2.12 11.01
CA TYR A 296 -13.06 1.04 10.33
C TYR A 296 -11.53 1.19 10.47
N SER A 297 -10.99 2.37 10.22
CA SER A 297 -9.56 2.64 10.33
C SER A 297 -9.03 2.46 11.75
N ARG A 298 -9.79 2.89 12.76
CA ARG A 298 -9.47 2.64 14.18
C ARG A 298 -9.49 1.16 14.51
N GLN A 299 -10.48 0.43 13.97
CA GLN A 299 -10.60 -1.01 14.18
C GLN A 299 -9.43 -1.77 13.56
N ILE A 300 -8.92 -1.36 12.38
CA ILE A 300 -7.69 -1.94 11.79
C ILE A 300 -6.54 -1.91 12.80
N VAL A 301 -6.29 -0.76 13.43
CA VAL A 301 -5.17 -0.60 14.37
C VAL A 301 -5.41 -1.38 15.67
N LYS A 302 -6.64 -1.41 16.16
CA LYS A 302 -7.00 -2.23 17.33
C LYS A 302 -6.76 -3.72 17.07
N ASN A 303 -7.23 -4.22 15.93
CA ASN A 303 -7.02 -5.59 15.51
C ASN A 303 -5.52 -5.90 15.34
N ALA A 304 -4.75 -4.98 14.75
CA ALA A 304 -3.32 -5.17 14.59
C ALA A 304 -2.58 -5.25 15.94
N ARG A 305 -2.95 -4.44 16.92
CA ARG A 305 -2.39 -4.50 18.28
C ARG A 305 -2.76 -5.80 18.98
N ALA A 306 -4.03 -6.20 18.95
CA ALA A 306 -4.47 -7.45 19.54
C ALA A 306 -3.78 -8.68 18.90
N MET A 307 -3.63 -8.67 17.57
CA MET A 307 -2.90 -9.71 16.85
C MET A 307 -1.42 -9.75 17.28
N ALA A 308 -0.77 -8.59 17.40
CA ALA A 308 0.62 -8.49 17.83
C ALA A 308 0.81 -9.00 19.27
N GLU A 309 -0.07 -8.60 20.18
CA GLU A 309 -0.07 -9.06 21.58
C GLU A 309 -0.30 -10.58 21.65
N GLY A 310 -1.26 -11.10 20.89
CA GLY A 310 -1.52 -12.53 20.78
C GLY A 310 -0.32 -13.33 20.26
N LEU A 311 0.32 -12.86 19.19
CA LEU A 311 1.53 -13.53 18.66
C LEU A 311 2.68 -13.52 19.68
N MET A 312 2.94 -12.38 20.33
CA MET A 312 4.00 -12.28 21.36
C MET A 312 3.70 -13.15 22.60
N SER A 313 2.44 -13.31 23.00
CA SER A 313 2.05 -14.20 24.10
C SER A 313 2.32 -15.68 23.80
N HIS A 314 2.43 -16.04 22.51
CA HIS A 314 2.84 -17.36 22.02
C HIS A 314 4.33 -17.45 21.64
N ASP A 315 5.16 -16.54 22.19
CA ASP A 315 6.62 -16.53 21.96
C ASP A 315 7.01 -16.35 20.48
N ILE A 316 6.22 -15.59 19.74
CA ILE A 316 6.54 -15.16 18.36
C ILE A 316 7.17 -13.76 18.42
N LYS A 317 8.44 -13.65 18.02
CA LYS A 317 9.13 -12.36 17.93
C LYS A 317 8.55 -11.53 16.79
N LEU A 318 8.11 -10.33 17.12
CA LEU A 318 7.76 -9.30 16.14
C LEU A 318 8.88 -8.27 16.04
N PHE A 319 9.16 -7.83 14.82
CA PHE A 319 10.03 -6.69 14.57
C PHE A 319 9.45 -5.43 15.25
N THR A 320 10.27 -4.66 15.93
CA THR A 320 9.91 -3.52 16.81
C THR A 320 9.03 -3.87 18.01
N ASN A 321 8.85 -5.14 18.37
CA ASN A 321 8.00 -5.59 19.48
C ASN A 321 6.56 -5.04 19.45
N GLY A 322 5.92 -5.07 18.27
CA GLY A 322 4.53 -4.64 18.10
C GLY A 322 4.28 -3.78 16.87
N THR A 323 3.16 -3.05 16.87
CA THR A 323 2.77 -2.20 15.75
C THR A 323 1.97 -0.98 16.20
N ASP A 324 2.14 0.14 15.46
CA ASP A 324 1.33 1.36 15.58
C ASP A 324 0.32 1.50 14.44
N ASN A 325 0.41 0.66 13.40
CA ASN A 325 -0.42 0.75 12.21
C ASN A 325 -1.16 -0.56 11.90
N HIS A 326 -1.32 -0.94 10.65
CA HIS A 326 -2.12 -2.08 10.20
C HIS A 326 -1.31 -3.35 9.98
N LEU A 327 0.02 -3.30 10.01
CA LEU A 327 0.88 -4.42 9.67
C LEU A 327 1.87 -4.75 10.78
N MET A 328 2.39 -5.96 10.74
CA MET A 328 3.48 -6.44 11.60
C MET A 328 4.38 -7.39 10.81
N LEU A 329 5.60 -7.55 11.29
CA LEU A 329 6.62 -8.41 10.69
C LEU A 329 7.11 -9.41 11.73
N ILE A 330 6.89 -10.70 11.47
CA ILE A 330 7.38 -11.80 12.30
C ILE A 330 8.85 -12.07 11.94
N ASP A 331 9.69 -12.22 12.96
CA ASP A 331 11.07 -12.70 12.88
C ASP A 331 11.12 -14.19 13.20
N LEU A 332 11.28 -15.02 12.18
CA LEU A 332 11.36 -16.47 12.30
C LEU A 332 12.72 -16.98 12.82
N THR A 333 13.74 -16.12 12.87
CA THR A 333 15.08 -16.53 13.34
C THR A 333 15.07 -16.97 14.81
N LYS A 334 14.17 -16.38 15.62
CA LYS A 334 13.98 -16.73 17.04
C LYS A 334 13.35 -18.09 17.27
N LYS A 335 12.75 -18.66 16.22
CA LYS A 335 12.23 -20.05 16.20
C LYS A 335 13.17 -21.03 15.47
N ASN A 336 14.44 -20.63 15.22
CA ASN A 336 15.42 -21.39 14.43
C ASN A 336 14.97 -21.69 12.99
N LEU A 337 14.18 -20.81 12.40
CA LEU A 337 13.61 -20.90 11.05
C LEU A 337 14.23 -19.87 10.08
N THR A 338 15.53 -19.57 10.25
CA THR A 338 16.27 -18.71 9.34
C THR A 338 16.15 -19.20 7.89
N GLY A 339 15.77 -18.32 6.97
CA GLY A 339 15.59 -18.64 5.55
C GLY A 339 14.36 -19.49 5.23
N LYS A 340 13.45 -19.72 6.18
CA LYS A 340 12.27 -20.60 6.03
C LYS A 340 10.95 -19.85 5.81
N GLY A 341 11.00 -18.55 5.53
CA GLY A 341 9.79 -17.76 5.32
C GLY A 341 8.87 -18.31 4.24
N LYS A 342 9.42 -18.89 3.15
CA LYS A 342 8.60 -19.50 2.10
C LYS A 342 7.89 -20.77 2.58
N GLU A 343 8.59 -21.63 3.28
CA GLU A 343 8.04 -22.90 3.79
C GLU A 343 6.94 -22.63 4.84
N VAL A 344 7.17 -21.66 5.74
CA VAL A 344 6.18 -21.24 6.73
C VAL A 344 4.97 -20.57 6.05
N GLN A 345 5.18 -19.69 5.07
CA GLN A 345 4.08 -19.11 4.27
C GLN A 345 3.21 -20.21 3.66
N ASN A 346 3.82 -21.21 3.01
CA ASN A 346 3.08 -22.30 2.38
C ASN A 346 2.29 -23.14 3.39
N ALA A 347 2.85 -23.39 4.58
CA ALA A 347 2.16 -24.10 5.65
C ALA A 347 0.97 -23.31 6.20
N LEU A 348 1.12 -21.99 6.38
CA LEU A 348 0.02 -21.11 6.77
C LEU A 348 -1.08 -21.07 5.70
N GLU A 349 -0.71 -21.01 4.42
CA GLU A 349 -1.67 -21.07 3.30
C GLU A 349 -2.46 -22.39 3.31
N GLU A 350 -1.81 -23.53 3.57
CA GLU A 350 -2.46 -24.84 3.71
C GLU A 350 -3.42 -24.87 4.90
N ALA A 351 -3.08 -24.15 5.98
CA ALA A 351 -3.94 -23.96 7.15
C ALA A 351 -5.03 -22.88 6.97
N GLY A 352 -5.20 -22.32 5.76
CA GLY A 352 -6.21 -21.30 5.46
C GLY A 352 -5.85 -19.89 5.94
N ILE A 353 -4.58 -19.60 6.22
CA ILE A 353 -4.07 -18.31 6.67
C ILE A 353 -3.16 -17.73 5.58
N PHE A 354 -3.61 -16.67 4.90
CA PHE A 354 -2.88 -16.08 3.77
C PHE A 354 -2.01 -14.91 4.24
N VAL A 355 -0.69 -15.08 4.10
CA VAL A 355 0.34 -14.11 4.47
C VAL A 355 1.38 -14.02 3.35
N ASN A 356 2.35 -13.12 3.44
CA ASN A 356 3.51 -13.18 2.55
C ASN A 356 4.83 -13.31 3.31
N LYS A 357 5.73 -14.11 2.75
CA LYS A 357 7.14 -14.11 3.15
C LYS A 357 7.74 -12.72 2.94
N ASN A 358 8.64 -12.32 3.81
CA ASN A 358 9.30 -11.01 3.75
C ASN A 358 10.71 -11.11 4.33
N THR A 359 11.65 -10.33 3.80
CA THR A 359 12.93 -10.11 4.46
C THR A 359 12.69 -9.43 5.81
N ILE A 360 13.53 -9.72 6.78
CA ILE A 360 13.64 -8.93 8.00
C ILE A 360 14.79 -7.93 7.86
N PRO A 361 14.79 -6.82 8.57
CA PRO A 361 15.95 -5.95 8.63
C PRO A 361 17.19 -6.73 9.05
N PHE A 362 18.32 -6.43 8.38
CA PHE A 362 19.58 -7.16 8.57
C PHE A 362 19.46 -8.67 8.30
N GLU A 363 18.66 -9.04 7.29
CA GLU A 363 18.37 -10.42 6.89
C GLU A 363 19.62 -11.31 6.89
N PRO A 364 19.70 -12.34 7.79
CA PRO A 364 20.87 -13.17 7.92
C PRO A 364 21.01 -14.22 6.79
N SER A 365 19.96 -14.39 6.00
CA SER A 365 19.92 -15.32 4.86
C SER A 365 20.02 -14.53 3.54
N SER A 366 19.14 -14.77 2.58
CA SER A 366 19.10 -14.01 1.33
C SER A 366 17.67 -13.54 1.03
N PRO A 367 17.49 -12.52 0.18
CA PRO A 367 16.16 -12.09 -0.26
C PRO A 367 15.32 -13.17 -0.94
N PHE A 368 15.96 -14.22 -1.48
CA PHE A 368 15.27 -15.36 -2.09
C PHE A 368 14.75 -16.35 -1.03
N TYR A 369 15.43 -16.42 0.12
CA TYR A 369 15.10 -17.28 1.27
C TYR A 369 14.93 -16.41 2.52
N PRO A 370 13.88 -15.56 2.56
CA PRO A 370 13.71 -14.62 3.65
C PRO A 370 13.34 -15.31 4.96
N SER A 371 13.69 -14.66 6.07
CA SER A 371 13.50 -15.15 7.42
C SER A 371 12.28 -14.55 8.13
N GLY A 372 11.40 -13.87 7.42
CA GLY A 372 10.24 -13.23 8.02
C GLY A 372 8.91 -13.55 7.31
N ILE A 373 7.84 -13.24 8.03
CA ILE A 373 6.46 -13.25 7.55
C ILE A 373 5.85 -11.88 7.83
N ARG A 374 5.33 -11.23 6.79
CA ARG A 374 4.57 -9.99 6.93
C ARG A 374 3.08 -10.30 6.95
N LEU A 375 2.35 -9.71 7.88
CA LEU A 375 0.89 -9.83 7.99
C LEU A 375 0.26 -8.51 8.44
N GLY A 376 -1.06 -8.40 8.26
CA GLY A 376 -1.81 -7.20 8.61
C GLY A 376 -3.31 -7.43 8.63
N THR A 377 -4.05 -6.44 9.08
CA THR A 377 -5.46 -6.58 9.48
C THR A 377 -6.52 -5.88 8.62
N PRO A 378 -6.21 -5.16 7.51
CA PRO A 378 -7.24 -4.44 6.76
C PRO A 378 -8.35 -5.34 6.23
N ALA A 379 -8.01 -6.46 5.57
CA ALA A 379 -8.98 -7.36 4.94
C ALA A 379 -9.91 -8.03 5.96
N ILE A 380 -9.35 -8.57 7.05
CA ILE A 380 -10.15 -9.20 8.11
C ILE A 380 -11.02 -8.19 8.87
N THR A 381 -10.56 -6.93 9.02
CA THR A 381 -11.38 -5.85 9.57
C THR A 381 -12.53 -5.49 8.63
N SER A 382 -12.30 -5.43 7.29
CA SER A 382 -13.37 -5.26 6.29
C SER A 382 -14.41 -6.40 6.34
N ARG A 383 -13.98 -7.59 6.72
CA ARG A 383 -14.84 -8.76 6.91
C ARG A 383 -15.68 -8.69 8.19
N GLY A 384 -15.35 -7.80 9.14
CA GLY A 384 -16.08 -7.57 10.37
C GLY A 384 -15.46 -8.17 11.63
N MET A 385 -14.28 -8.80 11.52
CA MET A 385 -13.54 -9.38 12.64
C MET A 385 -13.04 -8.29 13.60
N LYS A 386 -12.93 -8.62 14.88
CA LYS A 386 -12.52 -7.73 15.97
C LYS A 386 -11.42 -8.37 16.82
N GLU A 387 -11.03 -7.69 17.91
CA GLU A 387 -9.91 -8.04 18.77
C GLU A 387 -9.95 -9.50 19.29
N SER A 388 -11.14 -9.98 19.68
CA SER A 388 -11.31 -11.37 20.16
C SER A 388 -10.99 -12.43 19.09
N ASP A 389 -11.24 -12.10 17.82
CA ASP A 389 -10.96 -13.00 16.71
C ASP A 389 -9.47 -13.07 16.40
N MET A 390 -8.74 -12.00 16.75
CA MET A 390 -7.28 -11.92 16.56
C MET A 390 -6.53 -12.93 17.41
N GLU A 391 -7.03 -13.24 18.62
CA GLU A 391 -6.42 -14.26 19.48
C GLU A 391 -6.48 -15.65 18.86
N VAL A 392 -7.61 -16.02 18.27
CA VAL A 392 -7.78 -17.29 17.55
C VAL A 392 -6.82 -17.41 16.39
N ILE A 393 -6.70 -16.33 15.60
CA ILE A 393 -5.81 -16.30 14.44
C ILE A 393 -4.34 -16.33 14.89
N ALA A 394 -3.95 -15.55 15.90
CA ALA A 394 -2.59 -15.50 16.43
C ALA A 394 -2.15 -16.87 16.97
N LYS A 395 -3.02 -17.56 17.72
CA LYS A 395 -2.78 -18.93 18.17
C LYS A 395 -2.60 -19.91 17.00
N GLY A 396 -3.44 -19.79 15.96
CA GLY A 396 -3.32 -20.60 14.75
C GLY A 396 -1.97 -20.39 14.06
N ILE A 397 -1.55 -19.14 13.89
CA ILE A 397 -0.25 -18.79 13.29
C ILE A 397 0.90 -19.37 14.10
N ALA A 398 0.90 -19.18 15.43
CA ALA A 398 1.95 -19.70 16.30
C ALA A 398 2.02 -21.24 16.25
N THR A 399 0.86 -21.93 16.30
CA THR A 399 0.77 -23.38 16.19
C THR A 399 1.37 -23.88 14.87
N VAL A 400 1.06 -23.22 13.75
CA VAL A 400 1.65 -23.57 12.45
C VAL A 400 3.15 -23.32 12.42
N ILE A 401 3.64 -22.19 12.94
CA ILE A 401 5.08 -21.89 12.97
C ILE A 401 5.86 -22.95 13.76
N ASP A 402 5.34 -23.37 14.91
CA ASP A 402 6.00 -24.35 15.78
C ASP A 402 6.03 -25.76 15.17
N ASP A 403 5.06 -26.10 14.31
CA ASP A 403 4.93 -27.48 13.76
C ASP A 403 4.55 -27.47 12.26
N TYR A 404 5.18 -26.61 11.47
CA TYR A 404 4.80 -26.29 10.09
C TYR A 404 4.89 -27.46 9.09
N LYS A 405 5.52 -28.57 9.45
CA LYS A 405 5.63 -29.79 8.62
C LYS A 405 4.56 -30.84 8.90
N ASN A 406 3.85 -30.71 10.00
CA ASN A 406 2.89 -31.71 10.47
C ASN A 406 1.51 -31.46 9.86
N LYS A 407 1.13 -32.31 8.91
CA LYS A 407 -0.15 -32.19 8.19
C LYS A 407 -1.39 -32.26 9.11
N THR A 408 -1.31 -33.02 10.20
CA THR A 408 -2.40 -33.11 11.18
C THR A 408 -2.59 -31.79 11.91
N THR A 409 -1.49 -31.14 12.29
CA THR A 409 -1.50 -29.82 12.91
C THR A 409 -2.09 -28.77 11.94
N LEU A 410 -1.65 -28.77 10.67
CA LEU A 410 -2.15 -27.83 9.66
C LEU A 410 -3.65 -28.03 9.42
N GLU A 411 -4.12 -29.26 9.30
CA GLU A 411 -5.55 -29.57 9.10
C GLU A 411 -6.39 -29.14 10.29
N LYS A 412 -5.92 -29.35 11.53
CA LYS A 412 -6.62 -28.88 12.73
C LYS A 412 -6.79 -27.37 12.72
N VAL A 413 -5.71 -26.61 12.46
CA VAL A 413 -5.77 -25.15 12.37
C VAL A 413 -6.68 -24.72 11.23
N ARG A 414 -6.65 -25.40 10.09
CA ARG A 414 -7.53 -25.14 8.95
C ARG A 414 -9.01 -25.23 9.33
N LEU A 415 -9.38 -26.25 10.11
CA LEU A 415 -10.76 -26.42 10.58
C LEU A 415 -11.17 -25.29 11.54
N ASP A 416 -10.29 -24.88 12.47
CA ASP A 416 -10.56 -23.77 13.39
C ASP A 416 -10.75 -22.44 12.63
N ILE A 417 -9.89 -22.17 11.63
CA ILE A 417 -10.01 -20.99 10.74
C ILE A 417 -11.28 -21.03 9.91
N LEU A 418 -11.65 -22.19 9.36
CA LEU A 418 -12.89 -22.33 8.61
C LEU A 418 -14.12 -22.06 9.48
N GLU A 419 -14.12 -22.53 10.72
CA GLU A 419 -15.23 -22.28 11.65
C GLU A 419 -15.33 -20.80 12.03
N LEU A 420 -14.19 -20.12 12.25
CA LEU A 420 -14.16 -18.67 12.43
C LEU A 420 -14.73 -17.94 11.21
N CYS A 421 -14.30 -18.33 10.01
CA CYS A 421 -14.72 -17.70 8.76
C CYS A 421 -16.23 -17.80 8.49
N LYS A 422 -16.89 -18.86 8.93
CA LYS A 422 -18.35 -19.03 8.78
C LYS A 422 -19.16 -17.96 9.54
N GLN A 423 -18.60 -17.42 10.63
CA GLN A 423 -19.26 -16.38 11.43
C GLN A 423 -19.24 -15.01 10.72
N PHE A 424 -18.37 -14.85 9.72
CA PHE A 424 -18.15 -13.61 8.98
C PHE A 424 -18.30 -13.85 7.47
N PRO A 425 -19.52 -14.05 6.94
CA PRO A 425 -19.75 -14.35 5.53
C PRO A 425 -19.32 -13.19 4.64
N LEU A 426 -18.41 -13.46 3.68
CA LEU A 426 -17.93 -12.48 2.72
C LEU A 426 -18.68 -12.62 1.39
N TYR A 427 -19.18 -11.50 0.85
CA TYR A 427 -19.91 -11.43 -0.42
C TYR A 427 -21.03 -12.48 -0.50
N PRO A 428 -22.02 -12.49 0.41
CA PRO A 428 -23.03 -13.57 0.46
C PRO A 428 -23.86 -13.70 -0.83
N ASP A 429 -23.96 -12.63 -1.61
CA ASP A 429 -24.75 -12.59 -2.87
C ASP A 429 -23.98 -13.07 -4.12
N PHE A 430 -22.76 -13.56 -3.96
CA PHE A 430 -21.95 -14.05 -5.08
C PHE A 430 -22.11 -15.56 -5.29
#